data_934bc32a509adcd2a4b0742ee3dac9ef
#
_entry.id   934bc32a509adcd2a4b0742ee3dac9ef
#
_cell.length_a   1.000
_cell.length_b   1.000
_cell.length_c   1.000
_cell.angle_alpha   90.00
_cell.angle_beta   90.00
_cell.angle_gamma   90.00
#
_symmetry.space_group_name_H-M   'P 1'
#
loop_
_entity.id
_entity.type
_entity.pdbx_description
1 polymer ?
#
loop_
_entity_poly.entity_id
_entity_poly.type
_entity_poly.pdbx_seq_one_letter_code
_entity_poly.pdbx_strand_id
1 'polypeptide(L)'
;MKRMTIFMCVFFVLAAVTRPAQAEEAEAPTGKLMVVWTSADPDVAEKVCLMYTHAAKKYGWFAEVHLVVWGPSQRLLVGDPTIQAKVKAMQEDGVVVEACVACATQLGLVDQIGALGYEVKGMGKPLTAALKDAEIEVLTF
;
A
#
# COMPACT_ATOMS: atom_id res chain seq x y z
N MET A 1 31.98 43.87 -69.52
CA MET A 1 30.68 43.37 -68.97
C MET A 1 31.01 42.30 -67.94
N LYS A 2 31.10 42.69 -66.65
CA LYS A 2 31.39 41.76 -65.53
C LYS A 2 30.08 41.43 -64.78
N ARG A 3 29.68 40.15 -64.87
CA ARG A 3 28.56 39.64 -64.14
C ARG A 3 28.98 39.36 -62.69
N MET A 4 28.38 40.08 -61.74
CA MET A 4 28.59 39.93 -60.31
C MET A 4 27.51 38.96 -59.77
N THR A 5 27.93 37.77 -59.41
CA THR A 5 27.06 36.73 -58.86
C THR A 5 26.97 36.93 -57.33
N ILE A 6 25.82 37.32 -56.85
CA ILE A 6 25.55 37.46 -55.38
C ILE A 6 25.22 36.10 -54.85
N PHE A 7 26.10 35.57 -53.95
CA PHE A 7 25.85 34.36 -53.16
C PHE A 7 25.05 34.73 -51.92
N MET A 8 23.77 34.34 -51.89
CA MET A 8 22.89 34.54 -50.78
C MET A 8 23.05 33.36 -49.81
N CYS A 9 23.82 33.55 -48.74
CA CYS A 9 23.91 32.57 -47.63
C CYS A 9 22.64 32.61 -46.82
N VAL A 10 21.82 31.54 -46.92
CA VAL A 10 20.67 31.33 -46.06
C VAL A 10 21.18 30.69 -44.76
N PHE A 11 21.22 31.46 -43.70
CA PHE A 11 21.47 30.96 -42.34
C PHE A 11 20.21 30.25 -41.82
N PHE A 12 20.24 28.93 -41.77
CA PHE A 12 19.23 28.12 -41.10
C PHE A 12 19.49 28.17 -39.58
N VAL A 13 18.76 29.00 -38.85
CA VAL A 13 18.80 29.02 -37.40
C VAL A 13 17.97 27.85 -36.91
N LEU A 14 18.67 26.78 -36.45
CA LEU A 14 18.04 25.63 -35.78
C LEU A 14 17.64 26.07 -34.37
N ALA A 15 16.40 26.49 -34.18
CA ALA A 15 15.85 26.75 -32.86
C ALA A 15 15.69 25.41 -32.13
N ALA A 16 16.61 25.09 -31.21
CA ALA A 16 16.44 23.97 -30.27
C ALA A 16 15.27 24.29 -29.36
N VAL A 17 14.12 23.67 -29.63
CA VAL A 17 12.97 23.66 -28.72
C VAL A 17 13.31 22.80 -27.52
N THR A 18 13.87 23.40 -26.46
CA THR A 18 13.99 22.76 -25.16
C THR A 18 12.58 22.62 -24.59
N ARG A 19 12.01 21.42 -24.67
CA ARG A 19 10.81 21.06 -23.88
C ARG A 19 11.17 21.17 -22.42
N PRO A 20 10.48 21.98 -21.60
CA PRO A 20 10.63 21.88 -20.17
C PRO A 20 10.20 20.46 -19.79
N ALA A 21 11.03 19.75 -18.99
CA ALA A 21 10.63 18.54 -18.33
C ALA A 21 9.42 18.91 -17.45
N GLN A 22 8.23 18.52 -17.87
CA GLN A 22 7.05 18.57 -17.00
C GLN A 22 7.39 17.63 -15.83
N ALA A 23 7.59 18.21 -14.65
CA ALA A 23 7.50 17.45 -13.42
C ALA A 23 6.08 16.85 -13.44
N GLU A 24 5.99 15.53 -13.54
CA GLU A 24 4.76 14.77 -13.39
C GLU A 24 4.28 15.10 -11.96
N GLU A 25 3.28 15.98 -11.85
CA GLU A 25 2.60 16.20 -10.58
C GLU A 25 2.08 14.83 -10.15
N ALA A 26 2.67 14.28 -9.10
CA ALA A 26 2.23 13.02 -8.54
C ALA A 26 0.76 13.19 -8.15
N GLU A 27 -0.13 12.56 -8.91
CA GLU A 27 -1.56 12.55 -8.63
C GLU A 27 -1.76 12.04 -7.20
N ALA A 28 -2.58 12.74 -6.41
CA ALA A 28 -2.85 12.32 -5.03
C ALA A 28 -3.38 10.88 -5.02
N PRO A 29 -2.91 10.03 -4.08
CA PRO A 29 -3.33 8.63 -4.05
C PRO A 29 -4.86 8.54 -3.91
N THR A 30 -5.47 7.70 -4.72
CA THR A 30 -6.92 7.44 -4.73
C THR A 30 -7.20 6.00 -4.33
N GLY A 31 -8.48 5.71 -4.02
CA GLY A 31 -8.91 4.35 -3.69
C GLY A 31 -8.46 3.84 -2.33
N LYS A 32 -8.95 2.66 -1.98
CA LYS A 32 -8.69 1.99 -0.71
C LYS A 32 -8.21 0.57 -0.95
N LEU A 33 -7.28 0.11 -0.11
CA LEU A 33 -6.81 -1.26 -0.10
C LEU A 33 -7.15 -1.92 1.23
N MET A 34 -7.80 -3.07 1.20
CA MET A 34 -7.99 -3.96 2.33
C MET A 34 -7.19 -5.25 2.13
N VAL A 35 -6.17 -5.46 2.94
CA VAL A 35 -5.37 -6.69 2.92
C VAL A 35 -5.83 -7.61 4.03
N VAL A 36 -6.30 -8.81 3.67
CA VAL A 36 -6.70 -9.86 4.61
C VAL A 36 -5.53 -10.82 4.79
N TRP A 37 -4.86 -10.71 5.94
CA TRP A 37 -3.75 -11.58 6.29
C TRP A 37 -4.24 -12.80 7.05
N THR A 38 -4.13 -13.98 6.45
CA THR A 38 -4.63 -15.25 7.01
C THR A 38 -3.53 -16.23 7.37
N SER A 39 -2.39 -16.18 6.69
CA SER A 39 -1.30 -17.16 6.84
C SER A 39 -0.54 -16.99 8.15
N ALA A 40 -0.27 -18.11 8.83
CA ALA A 40 0.65 -18.18 9.97
C ALA A 40 2.11 -18.49 9.55
N ASP A 41 2.38 -18.57 8.24
CA ASP A 41 3.73 -18.76 7.73
C ASP A 41 4.51 -17.44 7.81
N PRO A 42 5.67 -17.41 8.52
CA PRO A 42 6.47 -16.20 8.68
C PRO A 42 7.01 -15.63 7.36
N ASP A 43 7.38 -16.50 6.41
CA ASP A 43 7.91 -16.05 5.12
C ASP A 43 6.82 -15.40 4.27
N VAL A 44 5.61 -15.96 4.26
CA VAL A 44 4.45 -15.33 3.61
C VAL A 44 4.12 -14.00 4.27
N ALA A 45 4.12 -13.95 5.60
CA ALA A 45 3.87 -12.71 6.33
C ALA A 45 4.90 -11.64 5.99
N GLU A 46 6.20 -11.92 6.20
CA GLU A 46 7.25 -10.93 6.05
C GLU A 46 7.52 -10.51 4.61
N LYS A 47 7.62 -11.50 3.71
CA LYS A 47 8.14 -11.31 2.35
C LYS A 47 7.06 -11.02 1.32
N VAL A 48 5.80 -11.21 1.67
CA VAL A 48 4.67 -10.99 0.76
C VAL A 48 3.66 -10.03 1.38
N CYS A 49 2.91 -10.47 2.38
CA CYS A 49 1.76 -9.76 2.94
C CYS A 49 2.13 -8.38 3.53
N LEU A 50 2.98 -8.37 4.57
CA LEU A 50 3.36 -7.15 5.29
C LEU A 50 4.24 -6.24 4.42
N MET A 51 5.13 -6.81 3.61
CA MET A 51 5.96 -6.06 2.68
C MET A 51 5.11 -5.27 1.69
N TYR A 52 4.17 -5.92 1.01
CA TYR A 52 3.30 -5.27 0.04
C TYR A 52 2.38 -4.23 0.70
N THR A 53 1.74 -4.60 1.82
CA THR A 53 0.83 -3.70 2.54
C THR A 53 1.54 -2.43 3.00
N HIS A 54 2.73 -2.56 3.55
CA HIS A 54 3.53 -1.41 3.99
C HIS A 54 3.96 -0.54 2.80
N ALA A 55 4.43 -1.14 1.72
CA ALA A 55 4.82 -0.43 0.51
C ALA A 55 3.64 0.35 -0.09
N ALA A 56 2.45 -0.26 -0.16
CA ALA A 56 1.25 0.37 -0.69
C ALA A 56 0.89 1.67 0.05
N LYS A 57 1.06 1.70 1.38
CA LYS A 57 0.87 2.91 2.17
C LYS A 57 2.02 3.89 2.01
N LYS A 58 3.24 3.43 2.18
CA LYS A 58 4.45 4.26 2.20
C LYS A 58 4.71 4.98 0.87
N TYR A 59 4.41 4.33 -0.25
CA TYR A 59 4.59 4.90 -1.58
C TYR A 59 3.32 5.57 -2.13
N GLY A 60 2.24 5.64 -1.33
CA GLY A 60 1.01 6.31 -1.73
C GLY A 60 0.31 5.65 -2.92
N TRP A 61 0.37 4.31 -3.03
CA TRP A 61 -0.36 3.60 -4.10
C TRP A 61 -1.87 3.62 -3.86
N PHE A 62 -2.29 3.73 -2.60
CA PHE A 62 -3.67 3.90 -2.17
C PHE A 62 -3.77 5.00 -1.11
N ALA A 63 -4.87 5.73 -1.11
CA ALA A 63 -5.13 6.77 -0.11
C ALA A 63 -5.29 6.17 1.29
N GLU A 64 -5.98 5.04 1.38
CA GLU A 64 -6.26 4.33 2.63
C GLU A 64 -5.85 2.86 2.50
N VAL A 65 -5.13 2.34 3.51
CA VAL A 65 -4.66 0.96 3.53
C VAL A 65 -5.03 0.33 4.86
N HIS A 66 -5.77 -0.78 4.82
CA HIS A 66 -6.16 -1.59 5.96
C HIS A 66 -5.43 -2.93 5.94
N LEU A 67 -4.96 -3.36 7.11
CA LEU A 67 -4.48 -4.72 7.38
C LEU A 67 -5.45 -5.42 8.34
N VAL A 68 -6.14 -6.43 7.85
CA VAL A 68 -7.07 -7.25 8.63
C VAL A 68 -6.38 -8.55 9.02
N VAL A 69 -6.05 -8.69 10.31
CA VAL A 69 -5.44 -9.92 10.85
C VAL A 69 -6.53 -10.95 11.09
N TRP A 70 -6.54 -12.04 10.31
CA TRP A 70 -7.65 -12.99 10.25
C TRP A 70 -7.18 -14.44 10.42
N GLY A 71 -7.79 -15.18 11.33
CA GLY A 71 -7.50 -16.61 11.50
C GLY A 71 -6.11 -16.88 12.07
N PRO A 72 -5.36 -17.85 11.47
CA PRO A 72 -4.05 -18.29 11.97
C PRO A 72 -2.98 -17.20 12.09
N SER A 73 -3.03 -16.16 11.26
CA SER A 73 -2.10 -15.03 11.34
C SER A 73 -2.07 -14.34 12.71
N GLN A 74 -3.17 -14.41 13.46
CA GLN A 74 -3.24 -13.85 14.81
C GLN A 74 -2.27 -14.55 15.78
N ARG A 75 -2.03 -15.86 15.62
CA ARG A 75 -1.03 -16.57 16.42
C ARG A 75 0.38 -16.11 16.10
N LEU A 76 0.67 -15.89 14.82
CA LEU A 76 1.97 -15.38 14.39
C LEU A 76 2.18 -13.94 14.89
N LEU A 77 1.16 -13.07 14.76
CA LEU A 77 1.23 -11.71 15.28
C LEU A 77 1.53 -11.66 16.78
N VAL A 78 0.86 -12.48 17.58
CA VAL A 78 1.05 -12.50 19.04
C VAL A 78 2.36 -13.16 19.44
N GLY A 79 2.80 -14.19 18.71
CA GLY A 79 3.94 -15.04 19.08
C GLY A 79 5.30 -14.54 18.58
N ASP A 80 5.35 -13.62 17.61
CA ASP A 80 6.59 -13.21 16.97
C ASP A 80 6.87 -11.71 17.15
N PRO A 81 7.87 -11.33 17.99
CA PRO A 81 8.24 -9.94 18.22
C PRO A 81 8.71 -9.18 16.95
N THR A 82 9.29 -9.90 15.98
CA THR A 82 9.72 -9.28 14.71
C THR A 82 8.52 -8.87 13.88
N ILE A 83 7.52 -9.73 13.80
CA ILE A 83 6.24 -9.46 13.14
C ILE A 83 5.51 -8.31 13.85
N GLN A 84 5.47 -8.32 15.20
CA GLN A 84 4.87 -7.22 15.97
C GLN A 84 5.53 -5.88 15.66
N ALA A 85 6.86 -5.83 15.62
CA ALA A 85 7.59 -4.60 15.31
C ALA A 85 7.27 -4.09 13.88
N LYS A 86 7.17 -5.01 12.91
CA LYS A 86 6.80 -4.64 11.53
C LYS A 86 5.37 -4.08 11.45
N VAL A 87 4.40 -4.76 12.05
CA VAL A 87 2.99 -4.31 12.04
C VAL A 87 2.84 -2.98 12.77
N LYS A 88 3.58 -2.78 13.86
CA LYS A 88 3.60 -1.49 14.57
C LYS A 88 4.16 -0.36 13.70
N ALA A 89 5.27 -0.58 13.01
CA ALA A 89 5.82 0.41 12.08
C ALA A 89 4.84 0.76 10.96
N MET A 90 4.11 -0.23 10.43
CA MET A 90 3.06 0.00 9.44
C MET A 90 1.91 0.87 10.00
N GLN A 91 1.49 0.63 11.24
CA GLN A 91 0.48 1.44 11.93
C GLN A 91 0.98 2.88 12.12
N GLU A 92 2.22 3.07 12.51
CA GLU A 92 2.86 4.39 12.67
C GLU A 92 2.93 5.15 11.33
N ASP A 93 3.11 4.44 10.21
CA ASP A 93 3.07 5.00 8.85
C ASP A 93 1.61 5.19 8.32
N GLY A 94 0.59 4.88 9.12
CA GLY A 94 -0.82 5.16 8.83
C GLY A 94 -1.59 4.00 8.17
N VAL A 95 -1.10 2.76 8.28
CA VAL A 95 -1.92 1.56 7.98
C VAL A 95 -2.91 1.35 9.14
N VAL A 96 -4.19 1.18 8.80
CA VAL A 96 -5.22 0.82 9.80
C VAL A 96 -5.13 -0.69 10.06
N VAL A 97 -4.80 -1.07 11.30
CA VAL A 97 -4.63 -2.48 11.68
C VAL A 97 -5.79 -2.93 12.54
N GLU A 98 -6.49 -3.98 12.10
CA GLU A 98 -7.68 -4.52 12.73
C GLU A 98 -7.60 -6.05 12.84
N ALA A 99 -8.15 -6.64 13.87
CA ALA A 99 -8.18 -8.08 14.06
C ALA A 99 -9.59 -8.64 14.18
N CYS A 100 -9.83 -9.81 13.58
CA CYS A 100 -11.12 -10.48 13.61
C CYS A 100 -11.41 -11.06 15.01
N VAL A 101 -12.41 -10.52 15.71
CA VAL A 101 -12.78 -10.97 17.06
C VAL A 101 -13.24 -12.44 17.10
N ALA A 102 -13.95 -12.91 16.09
CA ALA A 102 -14.40 -14.31 16.05
C ALA A 102 -13.20 -15.29 16.04
N CYS A 103 -12.17 -14.97 15.25
CA CYS A 103 -10.93 -15.76 15.25
C CYS A 103 -10.15 -15.61 16.55
N ALA A 104 -10.00 -14.39 17.05
CA ALA A 104 -9.31 -14.12 18.31
C ALA A 104 -9.95 -14.86 19.49
N THR A 105 -11.29 -14.90 19.55
CA THR A 105 -12.03 -15.65 20.59
C THR A 105 -11.77 -17.16 20.49
N GLN A 106 -11.85 -17.73 19.28
CA GLN A 106 -11.58 -19.16 19.08
C GLN A 106 -10.13 -19.54 19.42
N LEU A 107 -9.20 -18.61 19.25
CA LEU A 107 -7.77 -18.81 19.51
C LEU A 107 -7.38 -18.43 20.96
N GLY A 108 -8.25 -17.79 21.73
CA GLY A 108 -7.96 -17.28 23.08
C GLY A 108 -6.98 -16.09 23.07
N LEU A 109 -6.99 -15.25 22.03
CA LEU A 109 -5.98 -14.21 21.78
C LEU A 109 -6.54 -12.78 21.91
N VAL A 110 -7.81 -12.58 22.27
CA VAL A 110 -8.46 -11.26 22.29
C VAL A 110 -7.67 -10.26 23.13
N ASP A 111 -7.35 -10.62 24.38
CA ASP A 111 -6.65 -9.73 25.30
C ASP A 111 -5.20 -9.45 24.86
N GLN A 112 -4.53 -10.46 24.29
CA GLN A 112 -3.15 -10.33 23.82
C GLN A 112 -3.06 -9.39 22.63
N ILE A 113 -3.99 -9.51 21.67
CA ILE A 113 -4.04 -8.61 20.49
C ILE A 113 -4.43 -7.19 20.93
N GLY A 114 -5.37 -7.05 21.84
CA GLY A 114 -5.75 -5.76 22.43
C GLY A 114 -4.59 -5.08 23.15
N ALA A 115 -3.77 -5.86 23.88
CA ALA A 115 -2.56 -5.35 24.55
C ALA A 115 -1.49 -4.84 23.60
N LEU A 116 -1.46 -5.32 22.34
CA LEU A 116 -0.60 -4.78 21.27
C LEU A 116 -1.12 -3.45 20.70
N GLY A 117 -2.32 -3.00 21.11
CA GLY A 117 -2.92 -1.74 20.67
C GLY A 117 -3.74 -1.83 19.38
N TYR A 118 -4.11 -3.04 18.95
CA TYR A 118 -4.92 -3.22 17.75
C TYR A 118 -6.42 -3.37 18.10
N GLU A 119 -7.29 -2.84 17.22
CA GLU A 119 -8.72 -2.98 17.37
C GLU A 119 -9.17 -4.41 17.06
N VAL A 120 -9.82 -5.06 18.03
CA VAL A 120 -10.36 -6.42 17.88
C VAL A 120 -11.88 -6.32 17.74
N LYS A 121 -12.39 -6.52 16.52
CA LYS A 121 -13.81 -6.35 16.20
C LYS A 121 -14.34 -7.36 15.20
N GLY A 122 -15.66 -7.32 14.97
CA GLY A 122 -16.32 -8.17 13.97
C GLY A 122 -15.97 -7.78 12.55
N MET A 123 -15.08 -8.52 11.87
CA MET A 123 -14.60 -8.19 10.53
C MET A 123 -15.44 -8.75 9.38
N GLY A 124 -16.40 -9.65 9.64
CA GLY A 124 -17.21 -10.25 8.57
C GLY A 124 -18.04 -9.23 7.77
N LYS A 125 -18.73 -8.30 8.48
CA LYS A 125 -19.50 -7.23 7.80
C LYS A 125 -18.60 -6.24 7.07
N PRO A 126 -17.52 -5.68 7.67
CA PRO A 126 -16.58 -4.80 6.97
C PRO A 126 -15.98 -5.44 5.70
N LEU A 127 -15.51 -6.69 5.80
CA LEU A 127 -14.98 -7.40 4.63
C LEU A 127 -16.05 -7.60 3.53
N THR A 128 -17.28 -7.99 3.92
CA THR A 128 -18.36 -8.14 2.95
C THR A 128 -18.75 -6.82 2.29
N ALA A 129 -18.69 -5.72 3.02
CA ALA A 129 -18.91 -4.39 2.47
C ALA A 129 -17.81 -4.01 1.47
N ALA A 130 -16.54 -4.22 1.84
CA ALA A 130 -15.40 -3.96 0.97
C ALA A 130 -15.45 -4.76 -0.34
N LEU A 131 -15.84 -6.05 -0.29
CA LEU A 131 -15.99 -6.89 -1.48
C LEU A 131 -17.13 -6.45 -2.44
N LYS A 132 -18.01 -5.57 -2.00
CA LYS A 132 -19.13 -5.03 -2.79
C LYS A 132 -18.92 -3.58 -3.20
N ASP A 133 -17.84 -2.97 -2.75
CA ASP A 133 -17.50 -1.57 -3.02
C ASP A 133 -16.44 -1.51 -4.14
N ALA A 134 -16.79 -0.87 -5.24
CA ALA A 134 -15.89 -0.75 -6.39
C ALA A 134 -14.66 0.15 -6.13
N GLU A 135 -14.68 0.95 -5.06
CA GLU A 135 -13.57 1.83 -4.66
C GLU A 135 -12.58 1.14 -3.71
N ILE A 136 -12.83 -0.11 -3.33
CA ILE A 136 -12.01 -0.87 -2.39
C ILE A 136 -11.44 -2.13 -3.05
N GLU A 137 -10.13 -2.17 -3.19
CA GLU A 137 -9.42 -3.37 -3.60
C GLU A 137 -9.22 -4.30 -2.40
N VAL A 138 -9.51 -5.60 -2.55
CA VAL A 138 -9.34 -6.60 -1.49
C VAL A 138 -8.33 -7.65 -1.93
N LEU A 139 -7.24 -7.78 -1.15
CA LEU A 139 -6.24 -8.84 -1.32
C LEU A 139 -6.23 -9.77 -0.13
N THR A 140 -5.95 -11.06 -0.35
CA THR A 140 -5.83 -12.07 0.72
C THR A 140 -4.52 -12.84 0.57
N PHE A 141 -3.80 -13.01 1.69
CA PHE A 141 -2.55 -13.77 1.80
C PHE A 141 -2.62 -14.81 2.92
#